data_b5ea70537480c62b55c4fc1914e4f705
#
_entry.id   b5ea70537480c62b55c4fc1914e4f705
#
_cell.length_a   1.000
_cell.length_b   1.000
_cell.length_c   1.000
_cell.angle_alpha   90.00
_cell.angle_beta   90.00
_cell.angle_gamma   90.00
#
_symmetry.space_group_name_H-M   'P 1'
#
loop_
_entity.id
_entity.type
_entity.pdbx_description
1 polymer ?
#
loop_
_entity_poly.entity_id
_entity_poly.type
_entity_poly.pdbx_seq_one_letter_code
_entity_poly.pdbx_strand_id
1 'polypeptide(L)'
;YPRHRGHTRVDELLANGINVCIGSDDIMDPWYPMGKGSPLAGAALLMNYAQLSGYPQVAQLIDMITCNSARTMCLTGYGLAVGNPANMIVLDAESEFDAIRLQSECLYVIRHGRIVCRTVPARRTLEFEGKQENIDFRLTAENL
;
A
#
# COMPACT_ATOMS: atom_id res chain seq x y z
N TYR A 1 -9.83 -26.98 -11.27
CA TYR A 1 -9.14 -25.86 -10.63
C TYR A 1 -8.43 -26.37 -9.39
N PRO A 2 -7.12 -26.15 -9.22
CA PRO A 2 -6.45 -26.44 -7.98
C PRO A 2 -7.03 -25.53 -6.89
N ARG A 3 -7.58 -26.15 -5.83
CA ARG A 3 -8.16 -25.43 -4.69
C ARG A 3 -7.12 -24.92 -3.70
N HIS A 4 -5.87 -25.32 -3.86
CA HIS A 4 -4.78 -24.95 -2.99
C HIS A 4 -3.84 -23.99 -3.71
N ARG A 5 -3.73 -22.77 -3.22
CA ARG A 5 -2.68 -21.83 -3.58
C ARG A 5 -1.68 -21.77 -2.43
N GLY A 6 -0.45 -22.21 -2.69
CA GLY A 6 0.65 -21.94 -1.79
C GLY A 6 1.00 -20.46 -1.82
N HIS A 7 1.55 -19.95 -0.74
CA HIS A 7 2.18 -18.65 -0.73
C HIS A 7 3.68 -18.79 -0.41
N THR A 8 4.45 -17.79 -0.79
CA THR A 8 5.88 -17.72 -0.50
C THR A 8 6.09 -17.62 1.02
N ARG A 9 7.09 -18.34 1.56
CA ARG A 9 7.48 -18.30 2.97
C ARG A 9 8.28 -17.01 3.25
N VAL A 10 7.57 -15.90 3.27
CA VAL A 10 8.13 -14.55 3.34
C VAL A 10 8.92 -14.33 4.63
N ASP A 11 8.41 -14.81 5.75
CA ASP A 11 9.03 -14.76 7.06
C ASP A 11 10.43 -15.37 7.07
N GLU A 12 10.58 -16.54 6.45
CA GLU A 12 11.88 -17.22 6.35
C GLU A 12 12.84 -16.49 5.42
N LEU A 13 12.35 -15.99 4.30
CA LEU A 13 13.17 -15.22 3.37
C LEU A 13 13.72 -13.97 4.05
N LEU A 14 12.86 -13.24 4.76
CA LEU A 14 13.25 -12.05 5.53
C LEU A 14 14.24 -12.38 6.64
N ALA A 15 14.01 -13.47 7.40
CA ALA A 15 14.91 -13.91 8.46
C ALA A 15 16.32 -14.27 7.94
N ASN A 16 16.41 -14.68 6.67
CA ASN A 16 17.68 -14.95 5.99
C ASN A 16 18.26 -13.75 5.22
N GLY A 17 17.70 -12.54 5.41
CA GLY A 17 18.22 -11.32 4.81
C GLY A 17 17.97 -11.21 3.30
N ILE A 18 17.05 -12.02 2.76
CA ILE A 18 16.70 -12.00 1.34
C ILE A 18 15.80 -10.80 1.07
N ASN A 19 16.10 -10.06 0.00
CA ASN A 19 15.26 -8.95 -0.44
C ASN A 19 13.94 -9.47 -1.01
N VAL A 20 12.86 -9.21 -0.32
CA VAL A 20 11.50 -9.58 -0.74
C VAL A 20 10.76 -8.34 -1.22
N CYS A 21 10.13 -8.43 -2.37
CA CYS A 21 9.22 -7.40 -2.88
C CYS A 21 7.88 -8.00 -3.30
N ILE A 22 6.86 -7.15 -3.37
CA ILE A 22 5.52 -7.52 -3.76
C ILE A 22 5.26 -7.00 -5.17
N GLY A 23 4.81 -7.89 -6.06
CA GLY A 23 4.28 -7.55 -7.37
C GLY A 23 2.80 -7.91 -7.46
N SER A 24 2.04 -7.22 -8.29
CA SER A 24 0.62 -7.53 -8.45
C SER A 24 0.35 -8.67 -9.44
N ASP A 25 1.39 -9.10 -10.20
CA ASP A 25 1.25 -10.05 -11.30
C ASP A 25 0.20 -9.56 -12.30
N ASP A 26 -0.87 -10.28 -12.50
CA ASP A 26 -1.90 -9.98 -13.46
C ASP A 26 -3.04 -9.10 -12.91
N ILE A 27 -3.72 -8.40 -13.83
CA ILE A 27 -4.89 -7.58 -13.53
C ILE A 27 -6.02 -8.01 -14.47
N MET A 28 -7.17 -8.40 -13.91
CA MET A 28 -8.34 -8.82 -14.69
C MET A 28 -8.05 -9.96 -15.66
N ASP A 29 -7.35 -10.96 -15.22
CA ASP A 29 -7.09 -12.18 -15.98
C ASP A 29 -7.80 -13.41 -15.37
N PRO A 30 -7.72 -14.61 -15.99
CA PRO A 30 -8.33 -15.81 -15.44
C PRO A 30 -7.79 -16.25 -14.08
N TRP A 31 -6.59 -15.80 -13.68
CA TRP A 31 -5.94 -16.16 -12.42
C TRP A 31 -6.30 -15.21 -11.29
N TYR A 32 -6.39 -13.90 -11.60
CA TYR A 32 -6.77 -12.87 -10.64
C TYR A 32 -7.74 -11.86 -11.27
N PRO A 33 -9.02 -12.23 -11.41
CA PRO A 33 -10.01 -11.40 -12.10
C PRO A 33 -10.43 -10.15 -11.32
N MET A 34 -10.05 -10.04 -10.05
CA MET A 34 -10.46 -8.95 -9.13
C MET A 34 -9.35 -7.93 -8.88
N GLY A 35 -8.20 -8.06 -9.52
CA GLY A 35 -7.07 -7.19 -9.30
C GLY A 35 -7.25 -5.79 -9.91
N LYS A 36 -6.86 -4.75 -9.19
CA LYS A 36 -6.80 -3.36 -9.67
C LYS A 36 -5.37 -2.82 -9.77
N GLY A 37 -4.36 -3.68 -9.65
CA GLY A 37 -2.95 -3.31 -9.76
C GLY A 37 -2.45 -2.40 -8.63
N SER A 38 -3.10 -2.42 -7.47
CA SER A 38 -2.71 -1.62 -6.32
C SER A 38 -1.66 -2.34 -5.48
N PRO A 39 -0.43 -1.81 -5.33
CA PRO A 39 0.57 -2.39 -4.43
C PRO A 39 0.09 -2.46 -2.96
N LEU A 40 -0.70 -1.48 -2.50
CA LEU A 40 -1.29 -1.52 -1.16
C LEU A 40 -2.22 -2.71 -0.96
N ALA A 41 -2.96 -3.12 -2.00
CA ALA A 41 -3.80 -4.31 -1.93
C ALA A 41 -2.94 -5.58 -1.80
N GLY A 42 -1.81 -5.64 -2.50
CA GLY A 42 -0.83 -6.73 -2.35
C GLY A 42 -0.25 -6.78 -0.94
N ALA A 43 0.11 -5.63 -0.37
CA ALA A 43 0.61 -5.52 1.00
C ALA A 43 -0.43 -5.97 2.03
N ALA A 44 -1.69 -5.55 1.89
CA ALA A 44 -2.78 -5.97 2.77
C ALA A 44 -3.06 -7.48 2.68
N LEU A 45 -3.01 -8.02 1.47
CA LEU A 45 -3.17 -9.46 1.25
C LEU A 45 -2.05 -10.24 1.95
N LEU A 46 -0.79 -9.83 1.74
CA LEU A 46 0.36 -10.48 2.37
C LEU A 46 0.32 -10.33 3.89
N MET A 47 -0.06 -9.17 4.43
CA MET A 47 -0.24 -8.95 5.86
C MET A 47 -1.14 -9.99 6.49
N ASN A 48 -2.28 -10.26 5.86
CA ASN A 48 -3.25 -11.24 6.35
C ASN A 48 -2.73 -12.69 6.20
N TYR A 49 -2.14 -13.02 5.05
CA TYR A 49 -1.65 -14.37 4.76
C TYR A 49 -0.46 -14.79 5.61
N ALA A 50 0.52 -13.90 5.74
CA ALA A 50 1.75 -14.16 6.48
C ALA A 50 1.68 -13.69 7.94
N GLN A 51 0.52 -13.17 8.40
CA GLN A 51 0.29 -12.65 9.75
C GLN A 51 1.29 -11.55 10.17
N LEU A 52 1.69 -10.71 9.21
CA LEU A 52 2.65 -9.60 9.40
C LEU A 52 1.91 -8.34 9.90
N SER A 53 1.24 -8.42 11.05
CA SER A 53 0.33 -7.36 11.53
C SER A 53 0.90 -6.45 12.63
N GLY A 54 2.13 -6.68 13.08
CA GLY A 54 2.80 -5.79 14.03
C GLY A 54 3.28 -4.49 13.37
N TYR A 55 3.37 -3.39 14.11
CA TYR A 55 3.84 -2.11 13.58
C TYR A 55 5.17 -2.17 12.82
N PRO A 56 6.23 -2.85 13.32
CA PRO A 56 7.46 -3.00 12.56
C PRO A 56 7.27 -3.78 11.24
N GLN A 57 6.35 -4.73 11.23
CA GLN A 57 6.04 -5.54 10.05
C GLN A 57 5.26 -4.76 9.00
N VAL A 58 4.43 -3.80 9.43
CA VAL A 58 3.73 -2.87 8.52
C VAL A 58 4.74 -2.03 7.74
N ALA A 59 5.75 -1.48 8.40
CA ALA A 59 6.83 -0.75 7.74
C ALA A 59 7.58 -1.64 6.72
N GLN A 60 7.85 -2.91 7.07
CA GLN A 60 8.45 -3.87 6.14
C GLN A 60 7.57 -4.12 4.91
N LEU A 61 6.24 -4.17 5.08
CA LEU A 61 5.31 -4.32 3.94
C LEU A 61 5.35 -3.10 3.02
N ILE A 62 5.46 -1.90 3.57
CA ILE A 62 5.65 -0.67 2.78
C ILE A 62 6.98 -0.73 2.02
N ASP A 63 8.06 -1.17 2.67
CA ASP A 63 9.35 -1.36 2.00
C ASP A 63 9.25 -2.37 0.86
N MET A 64 8.51 -3.46 1.01
CA MET A 64 8.33 -4.47 -0.03
C MET A 64 7.64 -3.93 -1.30
N ILE A 65 6.76 -2.95 -1.16
CA ILE A 65 6.08 -2.31 -2.30
C ILE A 65 6.78 -1.04 -2.79
N THR A 66 7.87 -0.63 -2.16
CA THR A 66 8.64 0.59 -2.47
C THR A 66 10.13 0.28 -2.63
N CYS A 67 10.92 0.45 -1.59
CA CYS A 67 12.38 0.37 -1.61
C CYS A 67 12.89 -1.01 -2.04
N ASN A 68 12.25 -2.09 -1.59
CA ASN A 68 12.66 -3.44 -1.97
C ASN A 68 12.33 -3.74 -3.43
N SER A 69 11.17 -3.26 -3.92
CA SER A 69 10.81 -3.35 -5.33
C SER A 69 11.81 -2.58 -6.20
N ALA A 70 12.17 -1.35 -5.80
CA ALA A 70 13.16 -0.55 -6.51
C ALA A 70 14.54 -1.25 -6.56
N ARG A 71 14.95 -1.88 -5.46
CA ARG A 71 16.19 -2.66 -5.38
C ARG A 71 16.15 -3.87 -6.32
N THR A 72 15.04 -4.60 -6.34
CA THR A 72 14.85 -5.75 -7.25
C THR A 72 14.92 -5.32 -8.72
N MET A 73 14.39 -4.15 -9.04
CA MET A 73 14.40 -3.59 -10.40
C MET A 73 15.71 -2.81 -10.72
N CYS A 74 16.68 -2.80 -9.81
CA CYS A 74 17.95 -2.07 -9.96
C CYS A 74 17.76 -0.58 -10.29
N LEU A 75 16.72 0.07 -9.75
CA LEU A 75 16.45 1.48 -9.97
C LEU A 75 17.44 2.35 -9.17
N THR A 76 18.08 3.30 -9.85
CA THR A 76 18.92 4.32 -9.24
C THR A 76 18.13 5.60 -8.99
N GLY A 77 18.48 6.35 -7.92
CA GLY A 77 17.82 7.61 -7.59
C GLY A 77 16.36 7.43 -7.11
N TYR A 78 16.03 6.26 -6.57
CA TYR A 78 14.73 6.00 -5.97
C TYR A 78 14.69 6.50 -4.52
N GLY A 79 13.52 6.99 -4.11
CA GLY A 79 13.26 7.42 -2.74
C GLY A 79 13.31 8.94 -2.55
N LEU A 80 12.82 9.39 -1.40
CA LEU A 80 12.74 10.81 -1.03
C LEU A 80 14.09 11.27 -0.45
N ALA A 81 15.00 11.70 -1.32
CA ALA A 81 16.29 12.24 -0.95
C ALA A 81 16.67 13.42 -1.84
N VAL A 82 17.46 14.35 -1.29
CA VAL A 82 17.97 15.49 -2.04
C VAL A 82 18.83 15.00 -3.20
N GLY A 83 18.53 15.46 -4.40
CA GLY A 83 19.21 15.07 -5.64
C GLY A 83 18.49 13.97 -6.43
N ASN A 84 17.54 13.25 -5.81
CA ASN A 84 16.72 12.28 -6.53
C ASN A 84 15.61 12.97 -7.36
N PRO A 85 15.17 12.34 -8.45
CA PRO A 85 13.99 12.80 -9.17
C PRO A 85 12.78 12.85 -8.25
N ALA A 86 12.02 13.94 -8.29
CA ALA A 86 10.80 14.11 -7.49
C ALA A 86 9.66 13.25 -8.09
N ASN A 87 9.76 11.94 -7.90
CA ASN A 87 8.76 10.94 -8.25
C ASN A 87 8.17 10.40 -6.95
N MET A 88 6.91 10.74 -6.66
CA MET A 88 6.26 10.37 -5.41
C MET A 88 4.75 10.31 -5.57
N ILE A 89 4.12 9.65 -4.63
CA ILE A 89 2.67 9.69 -4.45
C ILE A 89 2.34 10.29 -3.09
N VAL A 90 1.16 10.89 -2.98
CA VAL A 90 0.59 11.33 -1.71
C VAL A 90 -0.67 10.50 -1.49
N LEU A 91 -0.72 9.79 -0.37
CA LEU A 91 -1.85 8.96 0.02
C LEU A 91 -2.76 9.71 1.00
N ASP A 92 -4.05 9.38 0.98
CA ASP A 92 -5.03 9.84 1.98
C ASP A 92 -4.91 8.98 3.26
N ALA A 93 -3.78 9.10 3.94
CA ALA A 93 -3.46 8.34 5.14
C ALA A 93 -2.55 9.15 6.06
N GLU A 94 -2.71 9.00 7.36
CA GLU A 94 -1.85 9.64 8.37
C GLU A 94 -0.67 8.75 8.77
N SER A 95 -0.76 7.45 8.46
CA SER A 95 0.28 6.47 8.78
C SER A 95 0.37 5.37 7.72
N GLU A 96 1.49 4.64 7.73
CA GLU A 96 1.68 3.45 6.91
C GLU A 96 0.63 2.37 7.23
N PHE A 97 0.26 2.27 8.50
CA PHE A 97 -0.78 1.35 8.95
C PHE A 97 -2.14 1.71 8.32
N ASP A 98 -2.53 2.98 8.37
CA ASP A 98 -3.78 3.43 7.76
C ASP A 98 -3.76 3.31 6.23
N ALA A 99 -2.62 3.56 5.60
CA ALA A 99 -2.48 3.38 4.17
C ALA A 99 -2.84 1.96 3.73
N ILE A 100 -2.34 0.94 4.44
CA ILE A 100 -2.63 -0.47 4.14
C ILE A 100 -4.04 -0.85 4.60
N ARG A 101 -4.42 -0.52 5.84
CA ARG A 101 -5.68 -0.90 6.46
C ARG A 101 -6.89 -0.37 5.69
N LEU A 102 -6.85 0.91 5.32
CA LEU A 102 -7.94 1.59 4.63
C LEU A 102 -7.86 1.45 3.10
N GLN A 103 -6.77 0.87 2.56
CA GLN A 103 -6.52 0.86 1.13
C GLN A 103 -6.60 2.27 0.55
N SER A 104 -5.91 3.19 1.22
CA SER A 104 -6.02 4.63 1.03
C SER A 104 -5.85 5.05 -0.42
N GLU A 105 -6.65 6.04 -0.81
CA GLU A 105 -6.58 6.58 -2.16
C GLU A 105 -5.30 7.40 -2.38
N CYS A 106 -4.80 7.36 -3.60
CA CYS A 106 -3.69 8.20 -4.03
C CYS A 106 -4.22 9.58 -4.43
N LEU A 107 -3.98 10.59 -3.58
CA LEU A 107 -4.44 11.95 -3.82
C LEU A 107 -3.67 12.63 -4.95
N TYR A 108 -2.35 12.40 -5.00
CA TYR A 108 -1.49 12.96 -6.03
C TYR A 108 -0.48 11.94 -6.52
N VAL A 109 -0.29 11.91 -7.83
CA VAL A 109 0.88 11.28 -8.47
C VAL A 109 1.77 12.39 -9.01
N ILE A 110 3.03 12.41 -8.57
CA ILE A 110 4.02 13.41 -8.95
C ILE A 110 5.14 12.71 -9.73
N ARG A 111 5.45 13.22 -10.91
CA ARG A 111 6.54 12.73 -11.77
C ARG A 111 7.44 13.90 -12.16
N HIS A 112 8.74 13.78 -11.85
CA HIS A 112 9.73 14.84 -12.09
C HIS A 112 9.27 16.22 -11.59
N GLY A 113 8.70 16.26 -10.38
CA GLY A 113 8.21 17.48 -9.75
C GLY A 113 6.89 18.03 -10.30
N ARG A 114 6.22 17.31 -11.21
CA ARG A 114 4.94 17.74 -11.79
C ARG A 114 3.83 16.80 -11.34
N ILE A 115 2.70 17.37 -10.94
CA ILE A 115 1.48 16.60 -10.66
C ILE A 115 0.93 16.08 -11.99
N VAL A 116 0.89 14.77 -12.15
CA VAL A 116 0.38 14.08 -13.35
C VAL A 116 -1.00 13.45 -13.13
N CYS A 117 -1.39 13.25 -11.86
CA CYS A 117 -2.72 12.79 -11.50
C CYS A 117 -3.13 13.41 -10.17
N ARG A 118 -4.42 13.73 -10.04
CA ARG A 118 -5.05 14.21 -8.81
C ARG A 118 -6.36 13.47 -8.61
N THR A 119 -6.59 12.98 -7.40
CA THR A 119 -7.84 12.37 -6.96
C THR A 119 -8.49 13.24 -5.89
N VAL A 120 -9.78 13.44 -5.98
CA VAL A 120 -10.56 14.06 -4.91
C VAL A 120 -11.07 12.93 -4.01
N PRO A 121 -10.72 12.92 -2.72
CA PRO A 121 -11.13 11.84 -1.82
C PRO A 121 -12.64 11.79 -1.67
N ALA A 122 -13.16 10.59 -1.49
CA ALA A 122 -14.58 10.39 -1.21
C ALA A 122 -14.93 10.97 0.17
N ARG A 123 -15.98 11.78 0.21
CA ARG A 123 -16.54 12.27 1.47
C ARG A 123 -17.66 11.33 1.90
N ARG A 124 -17.61 10.88 3.15
CA ARG A 124 -18.64 10.05 3.76
C ARG A 124 -19.35 10.82 4.84
N THR A 125 -20.66 10.81 4.80
CA THR A 125 -21.50 11.49 5.79
C THR A 125 -22.47 10.47 6.38
N LEU A 126 -22.50 10.37 7.69
CA LEU A 126 -23.54 9.63 8.40
C LEU A 126 -24.77 10.55 8.52
N GLU A 127 -25.90 10.04 8.10
CA GLU A 127 -27.20 10.69 8.29
C GLU A 127 -28.05 9.83 9.22
N PHE A 128 -28.24 10.29 10.44
CA PHE A 128 -29.01 9.57 11.45
C PHE A 128 -29.83 10.55 12.28
N GLU A 129 -31.13 10.29 12.44
CA GLU A 129 -32.07 11.12 13.22
C GLU A 129 -32.02 12.63 12.89
N GLY A 130 -31.85 12.96 11.62
CA GLY A 130 -31.79 14.34 11.16
C GLY A 130 -30.46 15.06 11.44
N LYS A 131 -29.45 14.36 11.95
CA LYS A 131 -28.08 14.87 12.11
C LYS A 131 -27.20 14.37 10.99
N GLN A 132 -26.25 15.21 10.59
CA GLN A 132 -25.22 14.86 9.62
C GLN A 132 -23.84 14.99 10.27
N GLU A 133 -23.04 13.93 10.21
CA GLU A 133 -21.68 13.90 10.73
C GLU A 133 -20.72 13.34 9.67
N ASN A 134 -19.53 13.93 9.53
CA ASN A 134 -18.50 13.36 8.66
C ASN A 134 -17.93 12.11 9.33
N ILE A 135 -17.76 11.05 8.53
CA ILE A 135 -17.11 9.83 8.99
C ILE A 135 -15.67 9.83 8.50
N ASP A 136 -14.76 9.67 9.42
CA ASP A 136 -13.35 9.42 9.20
C ASP A 136 -12.93 8.13 9.91
N PHE A 137 -12.37 7.19 9.16
CA PHE A 137 -11.90 5.91 9.71
C PHE A 137 -10.40 5.89 10.00
N ARG A 138 -9.71 7.03 9.81
CA ARG A 138 -8.28 7.15 10.14
C ARG A 138 -8.10 7.13 11.64
N LEU A 139 -7.01 6.50 12.08
CA LEU A 139 -6.64 6.49 13.48
C LEU A 139 -5.92 7.81 13.80
N THR A 140 -6.63 8.71 14.46
CA THR A 140 -6.07 9.96 15.01
C THR A 140 -5.72 9.78 16.48
N ALA A 141 -4.87 10.64 17.01
CA ALA A 141 -4.54 10.63 18.45
C ALA A 141 -5.77 10.81 19.35
N GLU A 142 -6.86 11.36 18.82
CA GLU A 142 -8.14 11.54 19.54
C GLU A 142 -9.00 10.27 19.55
N ASN A 143 -8.69 9.27 18.69
CA ASN A 143 -9.46 8.04 18.53
C ASN A 143 -8.73 6.80 19.13
N LEU A 144 -7.56 7.00 19.70
CA LEU A 144 -6.77 6.00 20.43
C LEU A 144 -6.88 6.20 21.92
#